data_f3047f017e6376f8e5b194520873e75b
#
_entry.id   f3047f017e6376f8e5b194520873e75b
#
_cell.length_a   1.000
_cell.length_b   1.000
_cell.length_c   1.000
_cell.angle_alpha   90.00
_cell.angle_beta   90.00
_cell.angle_gamma   90.00
#
_symmetry.space_group_name_H-M   'P 1'
#
loop_
_entity.id
_entity.type
_entity.pdbx_description
1 polymer ?
#
loop_
_entity_poly.entity_id
_entity_poly.type
_entity_poly.pdbx_seq_one_letter_code
_entity_poly.pdbx_strand_id
1 'polypeptide(L)'
;MESVLKIVVSELLRNGYDVTSIFTQPSYVDTSWMSELGNVVYSERKAHGLGPRFEGENILVSSILDLQSVLRKLPKPDVIVAMTPSATAIARAAIGVFGSDAPLLISWVHFNLGALPDRTLIGYADAHLAISTGILNQIRQLDPAKPVKLTFNPVHTRNVQPIPRASEPTFVYVGRLDMAQKRFDVLLQALSRLRHYDWRLRVVGDVVLDSDDTKVTIETLVKELKLVDRIDWMGWQTSPWAVVESASALVLTSDWEGFPLVMVEALARGIPVISSNCPTGPADIVLPGVNGWLFEPGNVEQLSSILDGILNGSTELPEPGVCTSAVEKFDTSLVVREMAAAIEHYCMHL
;
A
#
# COMPACT_ATOMS: atom_id res chain seq x y z
N MET A 1 3.72 1.76 2.01
CA MET A 1 4.93 2.15 1.24
C MET A 1 6.20 1.65 1.93
N GLU A 2 6.40 1.93 3.21
CA GLU A 2 7.59 1.53 4.00
C GLU A 2 7.86 0.02 3.97
N SER A 3 6.85 -0.79 4.27
CA SER A 3 6.96 -2.26 4.23
C SER A 3 7.38 -2.79 2.85
N VAL A 4 6.87 -2.19 1.77
CA VAL A 4 7.22 -2.57 0.40
C VAL A 4 8.67 -2.19 0.08
N LEU A 5 9.10 -0.97 0.44
CA LEU A 5 10.48 -0.53 0.26
C LEU A 5 11.46 -1.50 0.96
N LYS A 6 11.16 -1.85 2.20
CA LYS A 6 11.94 -2.78 2.99
C LYS A 6 12.08 -4.16 2.32
N ILE A 7 10.97 -4.71 1.85
CA ILE A 7 10.94 -5.99 1.14
C ILE A 7 11.78 -5.92 -0.14
N VAL A 8 11.57 -4.89 -0.96
CA VAL A 8 12.27 -4.73 -2.25
C VAL A 8 13.77 -4.54 -2.05
N VAL A 9 14.18 -3.64 -1.16
CA VAL A 9 15.62 -3.40 -0.89
C VAL A 9 16.29 -4.66 -0.37
N SER A 10 15.69 -5.35 0.60
CA SER A 10 16.25 -6.58 1.15
C SER A 10 16.43 -7.67 0.09
N GLU A 11 15.49 -7.82 -0.83
CA GLU A 11 15.56 -8.83 -1.89
C GLU A 11 16.55 -8.43 -2.99
N LEU A 12 16.63 -7.15 -3.37
CA LEU A 12 17.64 -6.67 -4.31
C LEU A 12 19.05 -6.87 -3.78
N LEU A 13 19.31 -6.56 -2.51
CA LEU A 13 20.62 -6.80 -1.86
C LEU A 13 20.98 -8.30 -1.86
N ARG A 14 20.01 -9.20 -1.59
CA ARG A 14 20.24 -10.66 -1.68
C ARG A 14 20.59 -11.13 -3.08
N ASN A 15 20.07 -10.45 -4.09
CA ASN A 15 20.35 -10.75 -5.50
C ASN A 15 21.61 -10.04 -6.02
N GLY A 16 22.41 -9.39 -5.17
CA GLY A 16 23.72 -8.84 -5.49
C GLY A 16 23.69 -7.41 -6.06
N TYR A 17 22.55 -6.71 -6.00
CA TYR A 17 22.47 -5.29 -6.35
C TYR A 17 23.02 -4.43 -5.20
N ASP A 18 23.73 -3.36 -5.54
CA ASP A 18 24.09 -2.32 -4.57
C ASP A 18 22.95 -1.30 -4.46
N VAL A 19 22.35 -1.19 -3.29
CA VAL A 19 21.18 -0.35 -3.08
C VAL A 19 21.45 0.65 -1.96
N THR A 20 21.25 1.93 -2.26
CA THR A 20 21.30 3.02 -1.27
C THR A 20 19.94 3.70 -1.17
N SER A 21 19.36 3.70 0.01
CA SER A 21 18.11 4.41 0.31
C SER A 21 18.41 5.83 0.78
N ILE A 22 17.88 6.84 0.08
CA ILE A 22 18.14 8.26 0.39
C ILE A 22 16.86 8.93 0.89
N PHE A 23 16.95 9.58 2.04
CA PHE A 23 15.86 10.35 2.65
C PHE A 23 16.24 11.83 2.76
N THR A 24 15.55 12.68 2.04
CA THR A 24 15.80 14.14 1.97
C THR A 24 14.95 14.95 2.93
N GLN A 25 13.89 14.37 3.49
CA GLN A 25 13.01 15.03 4.45
C GLN A 25 13.04 14.32 5.81
N PRO A 26 12.89 15.06 6.93
CA PRO A 26 12.78 14.46 8.24
C PRO A 26 11.54 13.55 8.31
N SER A 27 11.67 12.41 8.98
CA SER A 27 10.53 11.60 9.37
C SER A 27 10.08 12.05 10.76
N TYR A 28 8.80 12.30 10.91
CA TYR A 28 8.16 12.59 12.21
C TYR A 28 7.64 11.32 12.89
N VAL A 29 7.87 10.16 12.27
CA VAL A 29 7.39 8.84 12.72
C VAL A 29 8.59 7.98 13.10
N ASP A 30 8.34 6.87 13.78
CA ASP A 30 9.35 5.86 14.09
C ASP A 30 10.15 5.47 12.84
N THR A 31 11.47 5.61 12.92
CA THR A 31 12.41 5.29 11.84
C THR A 31 13.21 4.01 12.10
N SER A 32 12.89 3.26 13.15
CA SER A 32 13.59 2.02 13.52
C SER A 32 13.62 1.00 12.38
N TRP A 33 12.56 0.93 11.58
CA TRP A 33 12.45 0.06 10.41
C TRP A 33 13.49 0.37 9.30
N MET A 34 14.06 1.57 9.27
CA MET A 34 15.05 1.98 8.26
C MET A 34 16.38 1.25 8.42
N SER A 35 16.69 0.72 9.62
CA SER A 35 17.89 -0.08 9.86
C SER A 35 17.96 -1.34 8.99
N GLU A 36 16.82 -1.82 8.47
CA GLU A 36 16.73 -2.98 7.62
C GLU A 36 16.94 -2.67 6.13
N LEU A 37 17.07 -1.39 5.76
CA LEU A 37 17.29 -0.97 4.37
C LEU A 37 18.76 -1.07 3.90
N GLY A 38 19.65 -1.64 4.70
CA GLY A 38 21.07 -1.72 4.37
C GLY A 38 21.72 -0.34 4.36
N ASN A 39 22.14 0.12 3.20
CA ASN A 39 22.80 1.43 3.04
C ASN A 39 21.75 2.56 3.08
N VAL A 40 21.68 3.28 4.20
CA VAL A 40 20.75 4.41 4.39
C VAL A 40 21.54 5.70 4.50
N VAL A 41 21.22 6.66 3.66
CA VAL A 41 21.79 7.99 3.67
C VAL A 41 20.70 9.03 3.96
N TYR A 42 20.96 9.86 4.94
CA TYR A 42 20.14 11.03 5.23
C TYR A 42 20.81 12.29 4.67
N SER A 43 20.01 13.24 4.21
CA SER A 43 20.56 14.57 3.97
C SER A 43 21.14 15.11 5.29
N GLU A 44 22.19 15.94 5.21
CA GLU A 44 22.85 16.51 6.40
C GLU A 44 21.86 17.22 7.31
N ARG A 45 20.91 17.93 6.71
CA ARG A 45 19.85 18.64 7.44
C ARG A 45 18.95 17.69 8.22
N LYS A 46 18.56 16.56 7.60
CA LYS A 46 17.77 15.52 8.27
C LYS A 46 18.56 14.87 9.40
N ALA A 47 19.84 14.53 9.16
CA ALA A 47 20.69 13.87 10.16
C ALA A 47 20.90 14.73 11.41
N HIS A 48 20.90 16.07 11.26
CA HIS A 48 21.10 17.01 12.36
C HIS A 48 19.82 17.66 12.89
N GLY A 49 18.63 17.27 12.37
CA GLY A 49 17.36 17.86 12.78
C GLY A 49 17.24 19.35 12.46
N LEU A 50 18.00 19.84 11.47
CA LEU A 50 18.03 21.25 11.11
C LEU A 50 16.73 21.65 10.40
N GLY A 51 16.15 22.75 10.82
CA GLY A 51 15.02 23.41 10.17
C GLY A 51 15.37 24.02 8.81
N PRO A 52 14.51 24.88 8.23
CA PRO A 52 14.81 25.61 6.98
C PRO A 52 16.16 26.31 7.02
N ARG A 53 16.86 26.41 5.88
CA ARG A 53 18.16 27.12 5.76
C ARG A 53 18.03 28.59 6.08
N PHE A 54 16.86 29.18 5.77
CA PHE A 54 16.48 30.55 6.04
C PHE A 54 14.96 30.66 6.14
N GLU A 55 14.48 31.71 6.75
CA GLU A 55 13.04 31.99 6.86
C GLU A 55 12.39 32.10 5.47
N GLY A 56 11.29 31.37 5.24
CA GLY A 56 10.60 31.32 3.93
C GLY A 56 11.24 30.35 2.93
N GLU A 57 12.20 29.52 3.30
CA GLU A 57 12.78 28.50 2.41
C GLU A 57 11.71 27.54 1.87
N ASN A 58 11.69 27.38 0.54
CA ASN A 58 10.81 26.41 -0.10
C ASN A 58 11.35 25.00 0.10
N ILE A 59 10.52 24.11 0.68
CA ILE A 59 10.88 22.71 0.99
C ILE A 59 11.36 21.96 -0.26
N LEU A 60 10.78 22.23 -1.43
CA LEU A 60 11.17 21.58 -2.68
C LEU A 60 12.61 21.95 -3.07
N VAL A 61 12.93 23.24 -3.03
CA VAL A 61 14.29 23.73 -3.34
C VAL A 61 15.31 23.17 -2.34
N SER A 62 14.99 23.17 -1.07
CA SER A 62 15.85 22.64 -0.03
C SER A 62 16.11 21.14 -0.24
N SER A 63 15.09 20.37 -0.57
CA SER A 63 15.22 18.93 -0.87
C SER A 63 16.08 18.66 -2.11
N ILE A 64 16.00 19.50 -3.16
CA ILE A 64 16.86 19.39 -4.33
C ILE A 64 18.33 19.61 -3.96
N LEU A 65 18.63 20.69 -3.24
CA LEU A 65 19.99 21.01 -2.80
C LEU A 65 20.59 19.95 -1.86
N ASP A 66 19.75 19.41 -0.98
CA ASP A 66 20.15 18.34 -0.08
C ASP A 66 20.46 17.05 -0.85
N LEU A 67 19.62 16.65 -1.80
CA LEU A 67 19.88 15.50 -2.65
C LEU A 67 21.12 15.69 -3.53
N GLN A 68 21.34 16.87 -4.08
CA GLN A 68 22.57 17.20 -4.83
C GLN A 68 23.82 17.04 -3.95
N SER A 69 23.77 17.51 -2.69
CA SER A 69 24.87 17.36 -1.74
C SER A 69 25.19 15.90 -1.46
N VAL A 70 24.16 15.07 -1.31
CA VAL A 70 24.33 13.62 -1.10
C VAL A 70 24.92 12.97 -2.35
N LEU A 71 24.36 13.21 -3.54
CA LEU A 71 24.81 12.61 -4.80
C LEU A 71 26.28 12.94 -5.15
N ARG A 72 26.76 14.13 -4.77
CA ARG A 72 28.20 14.49 -4.97
C ARG A 72 29.17 13.69 -4.08
N LYS A 73 28.68 13.10 -3.00
CA LYS A 73 29.49 12.35 -2.01
C LYS A 73 29.44 10.83 -2.23
N LEU A 74 28.44 10.36 -2.96
CA LEU A 74 28.26 8.95 -3.27
C LEU A 74 28.84 8.61 -4.66
N PRO A 75 29.19 7.34 -4.92
CA PRO A 75 29.39 6.87 -6.28
C PRO A 75 28.16 7.18 -7.13
N LYS A 76 28.39 7.52 -8.41
CA LYS A 76 27.28 7.75 -9.33
C LYS A 76 26.44 6.48 -9.46
N PRO A 77 25.13 6.51 -9.20
CA PRO A 77 24.27 5.35 -9.40
C PRO A 77 23.99 5.14 -10.90
N ASP A 78 23.70 3.90 -11.30
CA ASP A 78 23.20 3.58 -12.64
C ASP A 78 21.74 4.04 -12.81
N VAL A 79 20.94 3.93 -11.74
CA VAL A 79 19.53 4.28 -11.74
C VAL A 79 19.10 4.91 -10.41
N ILE A 80 18.16 5.83 -10.49
CA ILE A 80 17.45 6.37 -9.33
C ILE A 80 15.97 6.01 -9.46
N VAL A 81 15.39 5.42 -8.41
CA VAL A 81 13.97 5.10 -8.33
C VAL A 81 13.29 6.04 -7.34
N ALA A 82 12.36 6.87 -7.84
CA ALA A 82 11.61 7.84 -7.05
C ALA A 82 10.21 7.33 -6.73
N MET A 83 9.82 7.35 -5.44
CA MET A 83 8.60 6.69 -4.95
C MET A 83 7.36 7.60 -4.89
N THR A 84 7.50 8.89 -5.17
CA THR A 84 6.39 9.85 -5.23
C THR A 84 6.57 10.82 -6.40
N PRO A 85 5.50 11.49 -6.87
CA PRO A 85 5.63 12.50 -7.93
C PRO A 85 6.60 13.62 -7.56
N SER A 86 6.49 14.19 -6.35
CA SER A 86 7.41 15.22 -5.85
C SER A 86 8.86 14.73 -5.80
N ALA A 87 9.09 13.49 -5.32
CA ALA A 87 10.44 12.88 -5.30
C ALA A 87 11.01 12.72 -6.72
N THR A 88 10.16 12.44 -7.73
CA THR A 88 10.58 12.36 -9.13
C THR A 88 11.08 13.72 -9.62
N ALA A 89 10.37 14.81 -9.35
CA ALA A 89 10.79 16.15 -9.73
C ALA A 89 12.08 16.58 -9.00
N ILE A 90 12.17 16.32 -7.70
CA ILE A 90 13.37 16.57 -6.88
C ILE A 90 14.57 15.81 -7.45
N ALA A 91 14.41 14.52 -7.75
CA ALA A 91 15.48 13.69 -8.30
C ALA A 91 15.93 14.21 -9.67
N ARG A 92 15.00 14.55 -10.60
CA ARG A 92 15.33 15.11 -11.91
C ARG A 92 16.18 16.39 -11.81
N ALA A 93 15.80 17.30 -10.91
CA ALA A 93 16.57 18.51 -10.69
C ALA A 93 17.94 18.23 -10.04
N ALA A 94 18.00 17.26 -9.15
CA ALA A 94 19.23 16.94 -8.42
C ALA A 94 20.28 16.23 -9.29
N ILE A 95 19.88 15.28 -10.16
CA ILE A 95 20.81 14.54 -11.03
C ILE A 95 21.50 15.40 -12.08
N GLY A 96 21.04 16.65 -12.27
CA GLY A 96 21.74 17.63 -13.10
C GLY A 96 23.21 17.88 -12.70
N VAL A 97 23.64 17.48 -11.50
CA VAL A 97 25.05 17.51 -11.08
C VAL A 97 25.96 16.60 -11.91
N PHE A 98 25.40 15.61 -12.61
CA PHE A 98 26.13 14.68 -13.49
C PHE A 98 26.15 15.14 -14.95
N GLY A 99 25.48 16.25 -15.29
CA GLY A 99 25.43 16.77 -16.66
C GLY A 99 24.85 15.77 -17.67
N SER A 100 25.56 15.53 -18.77
CA SER A 100 25.17 14.57 -19.81
C SER A 100 25.31 13.10 -19.39
N ASP A 101 25.94 12.82 -18.27
CA ASP A 101 26.15 11.48 -17.71
C ASP A 101 25.18 11.19 -16.55
N ALA A 102 24.00 11.81 -16.57
CA ALA A 102 22.98 11.64 -15.54
C ALA A 102 22.45 10.20 -15.51
N PRO A 103 22.23 9.63 -14.30
CA PRO A 103 21.62 8.30 -14.16
C PRO A 103 20.20 8.28 -14.68
N LEU A 104 19.72 7.09 -15.05
CA LEU A 104 18.33 6.85 -15.40
C LEU A 104 17.44 7.16 -14.20
N LEU A 105 16.33 7.85 -14.43
CA LEU A 105 15.33 8.16 -13.40
C LEU A 105 14.04 7.42 -13.66
N ILE A 106 13.64 6.56 -12.74
CA ILE A 106 12.41 5.78 -12.80
C ILE A 106 11.44 6.27 -11.73
N SER A 107 10.17 6.51 -12.08
CA SER A 107 9.13 6.70 -11.08
C SER A 107 8.50 5.39 -10.66
N TRP A 108 8.29 5.20 -9.36
CA TRP A 108 7.61 4.05 -8.76
C TRP A 108 6.59 4.53 -7.74
N VAL A 109 5.42 4.95 -8.22
CA VAL A 109 4.40 5.62 -7.41
C VAL A 109 3.47 4.62 -6.74
N HIS A 110 3.27 4.78 -5.43
CA HIS A 110 2.49 3.88 -4.58
C HIS A 110 1.07 4.35 -4.28
N PHE A 111 0.60 5.39 -4.94
CA PHE A 111 -0.68 6.03 -4.67
C PHE A 111 -1.51 6.12 -5.96
N ASN A 112 -2.83 6.14 -5.77
CA ASN A 112 -3.75 6.51 -6.85
C ASN A 112 -3.41 7.93 -7.36
N LEU A 113 -2.89 8.01 -8.57
CA LEU A 113 -2.49 9.28 -9.18
C LEU A 113 -3.67 10.25 -9.36
N GLY A 114 -4.89 9.72 -9.52
CA GLY A 114 -6.10 10.53 -9.60
C GLY A 114 -6.37 11.35 -8.33
N ALA A 115 -5.88 10.89 -7.18
CA ALA A 115 -6.03 11.58 -5.90
C ALA A 115 -4.88 12.55 -5.57
N LEU A 116 -3.80 12.59 -6.39
CA LEU A 116 -2.62 13.41 -6.13
C LEU A 116 -2.65 14.72 -6.93
N PRO A 117 -2.51 15.88 -6.27
CA PRO A 117 -2.49 17.17 -6.95
C PRO A 117 -1.23 17.39 -7.82
N ASP A 118 -0.12 16.77 -7.43
CA ASP A 118 1.19 16.87 -8.07
C ASP A 118 1.48 15.73 -9.07
N ARG A 119 0.47 14.94 -9.44
CA ARG A 119 0.60 13.72 -10.28
C ARG A 119 1.36 13.90 -11.58
N THR A 120 1.31 15.10 -12.19
CA THR A 120 2.02 15.41 -13.46
C THR A 120 3.54 15.41 -13.31
N LEU A 121 4.06 15.53 -12.09
CA LEU A 121 5.50 15.53 -11.82
C LEU A 121 6.16 14.17 -12.11
N ILE A 122 5.39 13.07 -12.25
CA ILE A 122 5.95 11.79 -12.73
C ILE A 122 6.56 11.94 -14.13
N GLY A 123 6.07 12.86 -14.97
CA GLY A 123 6.58 13.14 -16.31
C GLY A 123 8.05 13.57 -16.36
N TYR A 124 8.68 13.85 -15.25
CA TYR A 124 10.13 14.06 -15.16
C TYR A 124 10.96 12.75 -15.11
N ALA A 125 10.36 11.59 -14.94
CA ALA A 125 11.05 10.30 -15.03
C ALA A 125 11.36 9.95 -16.50
N ASP A 126 12.29 9.03 -16.73
CA ASP A 126 12.61 8.47 -18.04
C ASP A 126 11.74 7.25 -18.35
N ALA A 127 11.35 6.52 -17.29
CA ALA A 127 10.50 5.34 -17.32
C ALA A 127 9.66 5.23 -16.04
N HIS A 128 8.70 4.31 -16.02
CA HIS A 128 7.81 4.12 -14.88
C HIS A 128 7.64 2.64 -14.51
N LEU A 129 7.45 2.41 -13.20
CA LEU A 129 6.97 1.15 -12.64
C LEU A 129 5.58 1.38 -12.02
N ALA A 130 4.64 0.51 -12.33
CA ALA A 130 3.26 0.57 -11.84
C ALA A 130 2.96 -0.60 -10.90
N ILE A 131 2.36 -0.30 -9.75
CA ILE A 131 2.04 -1.30 -8.71
C ILE A 131 0.65 -1.93 -8.87
N SER A 132 -0.15 -1.46 -9.83
CA SER A 132 -1.46 -2.00 -10.18
C SER A 132 -1.83 -1.66 -11.62
N THR A 133 -2.74 -2.42 -12.21
CA THR A 133 -3.26 -2.14 -13.57
C THR A 133 -3.93 -0.77 -13.64
N GLY A 134 -4.62 -0.35 -12.58
CA GLY A 134 -5.22 0.98 -12.52
C GLY A 134 -4.17 2.09 -12.58
N ILE A 135 -3.08 1.99 -11.81
CA ILE A 135 -1.96 2.96 -11.85
C ILE A 135 -1.24 2.90 -13.19
N LEU A 136 -1.03 1.72 -13.77
CA LEU A 136 -0.48 1.58 -15.12
C LEU A 136 -1.27 2.41 -16.15
N ASN A 137 -2.59 2.32 -16.10
CA ASN A 137 -3.47 3.06 -17.01
C ASN A 137 -3.42 4.57 -16.75
N GLN A 138 -3.37 4.99 -15.48
CA GLN A 138 -3.20 6.40 -15.11
C GLN A 138 -1.86 6.97 -15.61
N ILE A 139 -0.75 6.22 -15.48
CA ILE A 139 0.56 6.63 -16.00
C ILE A 139 0.50 6.77 -17.52
N ARG A 140 -0.06 5.80 -18.24
CA ARG A 140 -0.19 5.85 -19.70
C ARG A 140 -0.99 7.06 -20.21
N GLN A 141 -1.96 7.51 -19.41
CA GLN A 141 -2.74 8.72 -19.73
C GLN A 141 -1.96 10.00 -19.46
N LEU A 142 -1.16 10.03 -18.39
CA LEU A 142 -0.39 11.22 -17.99
C LEU A 142 0.91 11.38 -18.78
N ASP A 143 1.57 10.29 -19.10
CA ASP A 143 2.86 10.26 -19.81
C ASP A 143 2.90 9.14 -20.85
N PRO A 144 2.15 9.28 -21.97
CA PRO A 144 2.03 8.24 -22.98
C PRO A 144 3.32 7.98 -23.79
N ALA A 145 4.27 8.90 -23.75
CA ALA A 145 5.51 8.81 -24.52
C ALA A 145 6.57 7.93 -23.87
N LYS A 146 6.46 7.66 -22.56
CA LYS A 146 7.49 6.94 -21.82
C LYS A 146 7.06 5.51 -21.48
N PRO A 147 8.02 4.57 -21.41
CA PRO A 147 7.72 3.20 -21.10
C PRO A 147 7.25 3.04 -19.65
N VAL A 148 6.27 2.16 -19.45
CA VAL A 148 5.76 1.79 -18.13
C VAL A 148 5.61 0.28 -18.03
N LYS A 149 6.12 -0.31 -16.95
CA LYS A 149 6.01 -1.76 -16.65
C LYS A 149 5.12 -1.96 -15.44
N LEU A 150 4.16 -2.88 -15.55
CA LEU A 150 3.41 -3.39 -14.40
C LEU A 150 4.30 -4.36 -13.62
N THR A 151 4.55 -4.07 -12.35
CA THR A 151 5.37 -4.89 -11.47
C THR A 151 4.63 -5.39 -10.23
N PHE A 152 3.47 -4.80 -9.92
CA PHE A 152 2.76 -4.98 -8.65
C PHE A 152 3.61 -4.59 -7.41
N ASN A 153 3.06 -4.80 -6.23
CA ASN A 153 3.81 -4.73 -4.98
C ASN A 153 4.11 -6.14 -4.48
N PRO A 154 5.34 -6.40 -4.00
CA PRO A 154 5.71 -7.68 -3.42
C PRO A 154 5.03 -7.90 -2.07
N VAL A 155 4.57 -9.13 -1.84
CA VAL A 155 4.02 -9.59 -0.57
C VAL A 155 4.60 -10.97 -0.26
N HIS A 156 4.91 -11.23 1.01
CA HIS A 156 5.27 -12.58 1.44
C HIS A 156 4.04 -13.47 1.37
N THR A 157 3.93 -14.27 0.30
CA THR A 157 2.80 -15.19 0.10
C THR A 157 3.17 -16.64 0.44
N ARG A 158 4.45 -16.95 0.54
CA ARG A 158 4.97 -18.28 0.87
C ARG A 158 5.36 -18.37 2.33
N ASN A 159 5.22 -19.58 2.89
CA ASN A 159 5.60 -19.87 4.28
C ASN A 159 4.93 -18.96 5.32
N VAL A 160 3.74 -18.44 5.00
CA VAL A 160 2.90 -17.73 5.96
C VAL A 160 2.03 -18.71 6.73
N GLN A 161 1.75 -18.41 8.00
CA GLN A 161 0.85 -19.24 8.80
C GLN A 161 -0.58 -19.11 8.27
N PRO A 162 -1.24 -20.23 7.90
CA PRO A 162 -2.64 -20.20 7.51
C PRO A 162 -3.50 -19.82 8.72
N ILE A 163 -4.60 -19.12 8.45
CA ILE A 163 -5.59 -18.78 9.45
C ILE A 163 -6.84 -19.64 9.21
N PRO A 164 -7.26 -20.45 10.20
CA PRO A 164 -8.39 -21.34 10.02
C PRO A 164 -9.70 -20.58 9.83
N ARG A 165 -10.65 -21.24 9.17
CA ARG A 165 -12.01 -20.76 9.05
C ARG A 165 -12.64 -20.65 10.44
N ALA A 166 -13.28 -19.51 10.72
CA ALA A 166 -14.00 -19.34 11.96
C ALA A 166 -15.24 -20.26 12.00
N SER A 167 -15.49 -20.87 13.16
CA SER A 167 -16.70 -21.68 13.41
C SER A 167 -17.95 -20.83 13.50
N GLU A 168 -17.81 -19.62 14.02
CA GLU A 168 -18.86 -18.58 14.02
C GLU A 168 -18.47 -17.51 12.99
N PRO A 169 -19.41 -16.97 12.22
CA PRO A 169 -19.10 -15.95 11.21
C PRO A 169 -18.31 -14.78 11.80
N THR A 170 -17.04 -14.68 11.44
CA THR A 170 -16.13 -13.64 11.95
C THR A 170 -15.50 -12.90 10.79
N PHE A 171 -15.94 -11.67 10.57
CA PHE A 171 -15.33 -10.78 9.60
C PHE A 171 -14.13 -10.08 10.23
N VAL A 172 -13.13 -9.78 9.41
CA VAL A 172 -11.91 -9.12 9.86
C VAL A 172 -11.71 -7.84 9.05
N TYR A 173 -11.39 -6.76 9.74
CA TYR A 173 -10.88 -5.53 9.17
C TYR A 173 -9.45 -5.32 9.66
N VAL A 174 -8.51 -5.07 8.75
CA VAL A 174 -7.11 -4.78 9.09
C VAL A 174 -6.68 -3.50 8.38
N GLY A 175 -6.36 -2.46 9.14
CA GLY A 175 -5.93 -1.18 8.59
C GLY A 175 -6.19 0.00 9.51
N ARG A 176 -5.79 1.17 9.05
CA ARG A 176 -6.12 2.43 9.74
C ARG A 176 -7.63 2.62 9.76
N LEU A 177 -8.12 3.11 10.89
CA LEU A 177 -9.51 3.53 11.00
C LEU A 177 -9.63 4.96 10.45
N ASP A 178 -10.28 5.08 9.31
CA ASP A 178 -10.38 6.32 8.56
C ASP A 178 -11.75 6.35 7.85
N MET A 179 -12.46 7.46 8.00
CA MET A 179 -13.80 7.65 7.44
C MET A 179 -13.77 8.21 6.01
N ALA A 180 -12.67 8.85 5.62
CA ALA A 180 -12.54 9.49 4.31
C ALA A 180 -12.07 8.51 3.24
N GLN A 181 -10.96 7.81 3.49
CA GLN A 181 -10.37 6.87 2.53
C GLN A 181 -10.88 5.45 2.74
N LYS A 182 -10.79 4.94 3.98
CA LYS A 182 -11.10 3.54 4.29
C LYS A 182 -12.60 3.28 4.43
N ARG A 183 -13.40 4.35 4.59
CA ARG A 183 -14.86 4.27 4.65
C ARG A 183 -15.35 3.20 5.63
N PHE A 184 -14.76 3.21 6.84
CA PHE A 184 -15.13 2.27 7.89
C PHE A 184 -16.62 2.38 8.26
N ASP A 185 -17.23 3.54 8.04
CA ASP A 185 -18.67 3.79 8.15
C ASP A 185 -19.50 2.85 7.27
N VAL A 186 -19.07 2.60 6.03
CA VAL A 186 -19.77 1.70 5.09
C VAL A 186 -19.81 0.27 5.62
N LEU A 187 -18.72 -0.21 6.22
CA LEU A 187 -18.67 -1.53 6.85
C LEU A 187 -19.65 -1.63 8.02
N LEU A 188 -19.63 -0.64 8.92
CA LEU A 188 -20.52 -0.61 10.08
C LEU A 188 -21.99 -0.54 9.68
N GLN A 189 -22.33 0.31 8.69
CA GLN A 189 -23.69 0.42 8.17
C GLN A 189 -24.17 -0.88 7.52
N ALA A 190 -23.32 -1.56 6.74
CA ALA A 190 -23.67 -2.84 6.12
C ALA A 190 -23.95 -3.92 7.16
N LEU A 191 -23.05 -4.08 8.15
CA LEU A 191 -23.21 -5.04 9.24
C LEU A 191 -24.42 -4.73 10.15
N SER A 192 -24.77 -3.45 10.32
CA SER A 192 -25.93 -3.07 11.13
C SER A 192 -27.27 -3.58 10.59
N ARG A 193 -27.37 -3.80 9.29
CA ARG A 193 -28.57 -4.37 8.65
C ARG A 193 -28.72 -5.88 8.93
N LEU A 194 -27.65 -6.53 9.34
CA LEU A 194 -27.54 -7.97 9.52
C LEU A 194 -27.50 -8.39 11.00
N ARG A 195 -28.00 -7.56 11.92
CA ARG A 195 -27.99 -7.84 13.36
C ARG A 195 -28.88 -9.01 13.79
N HIS A 196 -29.75 -9.49 12.93
CA HIS A 196 -30.58 -10.66 13.16
C HIS A 196 -29.83 -12.00 13.02
N TYR A 197 -28.58 -11.96 12.46
CA TYR A 197 -27.66 -13.08 12.48
C TYR A 197 -26.66 -12.95 13.62
N ASP A 198 -26.04 -14.06 14.01
CA ASP A 198 -24.88 -14.07 14.89
C ASP A 198 -23.61 -13.96 14.05
N TRP A 199 -22.84 -12.92 14.29
CA TRP A 199 -21.55 -12.64 13.67
C TRP A 199 -20.68 -11.76 14.57
N ARG A 200 -19.39 -11.78 14.33
CA ARG A 200 -18.40 -10.90 14.97
C ARG A 200 -17.64 -10.10 13.91
N LEU A 201 -17.22 -8.88 14.28
CA LEU A 201 -16.25 -8.09 13.52
C LEU A 201 -14.99 -7.92 14.36
N ARG A 202 -13.87 -8.44 13.90
CA ARG A 202 -12.57 -8.20 14.51
C ARG A 202 -11.85 -7.09 13.79
N VAL A 203 -11.48 -6.03 14.53
CA VAL A 203 -10.86 -4.81 13.99
C VAL A 203 -9.44 -4.73 14.50
N VAL A 204 -8.47 -4.89 13.56
CA VAL A 204 -7.04 -4.76 13.83
C VAL A 204 -6.52 -3.48 13.22
N GLY A 205 -6.20 -2.52 14.06
CA GLY A 205 -5.79 -1.17 13.68
C GLY A 205 -6.36 -0.12 14.60
N ASP A 206 -5.96 1.12 14.35
CA ASP A 206 -6.41 2.25 15.15
C ASP A 206 -6.57 3.50 14.27
N VAL A 207 -7.09 4.57 14.84
CA VAL A 207 -7.11 5.89 14.21
C VAL A 207 -5.68 6.44 14.10
N VAL A 208 -5.46 7.33 13.14
CA VAL A 208 -4.16 8.03 13.03
C VAL A 208 -3.99 8.94 14.25
N LEU A 209 -2.77 9.02 14.77
CA LEU A 209 -2.39 9.94 15.83
C LEU A 209 -2.94 11.35 15.53
N ASP A 210 -3.54 12.00 16.54
CA ASP A 210 -4.19 13.32 16.52
C ASP A 210 -5.58 13.40 15.84
N SER A 211 -6.29 12.27 15.66
CA SER A 211 -7.67 12.28 15.15
C SER A 211 -8.69 11.83 16.21
N ASP A 212 -8.68 12.47 17.37
CA ASP A 212 -9.68 12.22 18.43
C ASP A 212 -11.11 12.33 17.91
N ASP A 213 -11.39 13.27 17.02
CA ASP A 213 -12.69 13.43 16.36
C ASP A 213 -13.12 12.18 15.57
N THR A 214 -12.19 11.53 14.87
CA THR A 214 -12.48 10.31 14.12
C THR A 214 -12.84 9.15 15.06
N LYS A 215 -12.13 9.01 16.16
CA LYS A 215 -12.40 7.99 17.18
C LYS A 215 -13.76 8.17 17.80
N VAL A 216 -14.07 9.39 18.23
CA VAL A 216 -15.38 9.75 18.79
C VAL A 216 -16.50 9.50 17.78
N THR A 217 -16.29 9.84 16.51
CA THR A 217 -17.25 9.59 15.43
C THR A 217 -17.53 8.10 15.26
N ILE A 218 -16.50 7.26 15.23
CA ILE A 218 -16.62 5.80 15.10
C ILE A 218 -17.36 5.22 16.32
N GLU A 219 -16.98 5.59 17.53
CA GLU A 219 -17.63 5.13 18.77
C GLU A 219 -19.10 5.52 18.83
N THR A 220 -19.43 6.73 18.39
CA THR A 220 -20.82 7.21 18.33
C THR A 220 -21.61 6.39 17.31
N LEU A 221 -21.08 6.20 16.11
CA LEU A 221 -21.71 5.42 15.06
C LEU A 221 -21.95 3.96 15.50
N VAL A 222 -20.98 3.34 16.15
CA VAL A 222 -21.10 1.98 16.68
C VAL A 222 -22.24 1.86 17.69
N LYS A 223 -22.41 2.86 18.57
CA LYS A 223 -23.51 2.93 19.55
C LYS A 223 -24.87 3.13 18.87
N GLU A 224 -24.96 4.08 17.95
CA GLU A 224 -26.19 4.36 17.18
C GLU A 224 -26.65 3.15 16.38
N LEU A 225 -25.72 2.45 15.75
CA LEU A 225 -25.97 1.24 14.97
C LEU A 225 -26.17 -0.02 15.85
N LYS A 226 -26.02 0.10 17.17
CA LYS A 226 -26.16 -0.99 18.16
C LYS A 226 -25.24 -2.17 17.88
N LEU A 227 -23.97 -1.89 17.65
CA LEU A 227 -22.91 -2.88 17.31
C LEU A 227 -21.89 -3.08 18.43
N VAL A 228 -22.05 -2.44 19.59
CA VAL A 228 -21.06 -2.42 20.69
C VAL A 228 -20.60 -3.83 21.06
N ASP A 229 -21.53 -4.77 21.21
CA ASP A 229 -21.24 -6.14 21.68
C ASP A 229 -20.77 -7.08 20.55
N ARG A 230 -20.63 -6.58 19.31
CA ARG A 230 -20.30 -7.39 18.13
C ARG A 230 -18.92 -7.10 17.55
N ILE A 231 -18.21 -6.12 18.11
CA ILE A 231 -16.90 -5.68 17.59
C ILE A 231 -15.82 -5.97 18.61
N ASP A 232 -14.81 -6.72 18.18
CA ASP A 232 -13.58 -6.98 18.94
C ASP A 232 -12.49 -6.01 18.48
N TRP A 233 -12.20 -5.02 19.31
CA TRP A 233 -11.18 -4.01 19.03
C TRP A 233 -9.81 -4.51 19.48
N MET A 234 -8.93 -4.83 18.51
CA MET A 234 -7.57 -5.33 18.79
C MET A 234 -6.52 -4.22 18.88
N GLY A 235 -6.91 -2.97 18.54
CA GLY A 235 -5.99 -1.84 18.49
C GLY A 235 -4.91 -1.98 17.42
N TRP A 236 -3.95 -1.06 17.44
CA TRP A 236 -2.81 -1.11 16.53
C TRP A 236 -1.87 -2.26 16.90
N GLN A 237 -1.43 -3.02 15.91
CA GLN A 237 -0.57 -4.19 16.06
C GLN A 237 0.63 -4.11 15.11
N THR A 238 1.82 -4.37 15.60
CA THR A 238 3.03 -4.49 14.77
C THR A 238 2.94 -5.67 13.80
N SER A 239 2.29 -6.76 14.24
CA SER A 239 2.02 -7.95 13.44
C SER A 239 0.53 -8.24 13.44
N PRO A 240 -0.25 -7.61 12.56
CA PRO A 240 -1.71 -7.65 12.62
C PRO A 240 -2.30 -9.05 12.51
N TRP A 241 -1.67 -9.91 11.74
CA TRP A 241 -2.15 -11.29 11.55
C TRP A 241 -1.87 -12.22 12.74
N ALA A 242 -0.99 -11.83 13.66
CA ALA A 242 -0.68 -12.64 14.85
C ALA A 242 -1.84 -12.67 15.87
N VAL A 243 -2.75 -11.70 15.82
CA VAL A 243 -3.91 -11.59 16.71
C VAL A 243 -5.22 -12.08 16.06
N VAL A 244 -5.16 -12.56 14.82
CA VAL A 244 -6.32 -13.12 14.10
C VAL A 244 -6.25 -14.64 14.17
N GLU A 245 -6.95 -15.21 15.14
CA GLU A 245 -6.96 -16.66 15.39
C GLU A 245 -7.77 -17.44 14.34
N SER A 246 -8.87 -16.87 13.88
CA SER A 246 -9.74 -17.43 12.85
C SER A 246 -10.50 -16.32 12.14
N ALA A 247 -10.93 -16.56 10.89
CA ALA A 247 -11.69 -15.59 10.10
C ALA A 247 -12.60 -16.27 9.07
N SER A 248 -13.71 -15.64 8.76
CA SER A 248 -14.57 -16.00 7.62
C SER A 248 -14.18 -15.25 6.36
N ALA A 249 -13.98 -13.94 6.45
CA ALA A 249 -13.51 -13.10 5.34
C ALA A 249 -12.85 -11.81 5.87
N LEU A 250 -11.89 -11.27 5.10
CA LEU A 250 -11.44 -9.89 5.24
C LEU A 250 -12.43 -8.97 4.52
N VAL A 251 -12.79 -7.83 5.13
CA VAL A 251 -13.64 -6.81 4.50
C VAL A 251 -12.89 -5.50 4.38
N LEU A 252 -12.87 -4.91 3.17
CA LEU A 252 -12.27 -3.63 2.87
C LEU A 252 -13.25 -2.72 2.12
N THR A 253 -13.49 -1.51 2.63
CA THR A 253 -14.53 -0.59 2.13
C THR A 253 -13.99 0.69 1.50
N SER A 254 -12.71 0.73 1.18
CA SER A 254 -11.99 1.92 0.75
C SER A 254 -12.56 2.57 -0.52
N ASP A 255 -12.59 3.89 -0.56
CA ASP A 255 -12.94 4.65 -1.78
C ASP A 255 -11.77 4.73 -2.77
N TRP A 256 -10.52 4.65 -2.30
CA TRP A 256 -9.31 4.59 -3.12
C TRP A 256 -8.18 3.83 -2.44
N GLU A 257 -7.40 3.13 -3.25
CA GLU A 257 -6.18 2.41 -2.87
C GLU A 257 -5.08 2.66 -3.91
N GLY A 258 -3.85 2.30 -3.62
CA GLY A 258 -2.80 2.11 -4.62
C GLY A 258 -2.73 0.65 -5.05
N PHE A 259 -2.42 -0.19 -4.07
CA PHE A 259 -2.46 -1.64 -4.11
C PHE A 259 -2.61 -2.16 -2.67
N PRO A 260 -3.78 -2.64 -2.27
CA PRO A 260 -4.09 -3.00 -0.88
C PRO A 260 -3.43 -4.30 -0.46
N LEU A 261 -2.19 -4.21 0.08
CA LEU A 261 -1.37 -5.36 0.51
C LEU A 261 -2.13 -6.32 1.43
N VAL A 262 -2.94 -5.77 2.33
CA VAL A 262 -3.72 -6.53 3.32
C VAL A 262 -4.63 -7.57 2.68
N MET A 263 -5.12 -7.32 1.47
CA MET A 263 -5.94 -8.28 0.72
C MET A 263 -5.10 -9.48 0.26
N VAL A 264 -3.90 -9.22 -0.26
CA VAL A 264 -2.95 -10.28 -0.64
C VAL A 264 -2.50 -11.07 0.59
N GLU A 265 -2.23 -10.38 1.69
CA GLU A 265 -1.84 -10.98 2.97
C GLU A 265 -2.94 -11.90 3.55
N ALA A 266 -4.21 -11.49 3.44
CA ALA A 266 -5.35 -12.30 3.86
C ALA A 266 -5.49 -13.55 2.98
N LEU A 267 -5.50 -13.38 1.65
CA LEU A 267 -5.59 -14.48 0.69
C LEU A 267 -4.44 -15.47 0.85
N ALA A 268 -3.21 -15.00 1.10
CA ALA A 268 -2.06 -15.86 1.36
C ALA A 268 -2.23 -16.73 2.63
N ARG A 269 -3.13 -16.33 3.55
CA ARG A 269 -3.49 -17.06 4.76
C ARG A 269 -4.76 -17.92 4.60
N GLY A 270 -5.30 -17.98 3.39
CA GLY A 270 -6.52 -18.73 3.10
C GLY A 270 -7.82 -18.00 3.45
N ILE A 271 -7.76 -16.69 3.74
CA ILE A 271 -8.93 -15.87 4.07
C ILE A 271 -9.43 -15.19 2.80
N PRO A 272 -10.67 -15.45 2.35
CA PRO A 272 -11.27 -14.76 1.20
C PRO A 272 -11.51 -13.28 1.50
N VAL A 273 -11.62 -12.48 0.44
CA VAL A 273 -11.71 -11.03 0.55
C VAL A 273 -13.03 -10.50 0.00
N ILE A 274 -13.66 -9.59 0.73
CA ILE A 274 -14.77 -8.77 0.28
C ILE A 274 -14.24 -7.34 0.21
N SER A 275 -14.21 -6.74 -0.98
CA SER A 275 -13.62 -5.40 -1.14
C SER A 275 -14.47 -4.49 -2.01
N SER A 276 -14.45 -3.20 -1.70
CA SER A 276 -14.88 -2.20 -2.68
C SER A 276 -14.00 -2.31 -3.93
N ASN A 277 -14.61 -2.18 -5.11
CA ASN A 277 -13.94 -2.13 -6.41
C ASN A 277 -13.46 -0.70 -6.71
N CYS A 278 -12.64 -0.13 -5.82
CA CYS A 278 -12.11 1.20 -6.02
C CYS A 278 -11.06 1.23 -7.15
N PRO A 279 -10.75 2.41 -7.72
CA PRO A 279 -10.10 2.54 -9.04
C PRO A 279 -8.77 1.83 -9.24
N THR A 280 -8.01 1.53 -8.15
CA THR A 280 -6.69 0.92 -8.28
C THR A 280 -6.49 -0.19 -7.24
N GLY A 281 -6.04 -1.35 -7.70
CA GLY A 281 -5.59 -2.48 -6.87
C GLY A 281 -6.59 -3.60 -6.65
N PRO A 282 -7.81 -3.38 -6.10
CA PRO A 282 -8.71 -4.50 -5.74
C PRO A 282 -9.02 -5.46 -6.88
N ALA A 283 -9.31 -4.96 -8.08
CA ALA A 283 -9.59 -5.79 -9.26
C ALA A 283 -8.37 -6.59 -9.78
N ASP A 284 -7.15 -6.24 -9.40
CA ASP A 284 -5.96 -7.03 -9.70
C ASP A 284 -5.79 -8.24 -8.76
N ILE A 285 -6.42 -8.19 -7.59
CA ILE A 285 -6.25 -9.14 -6.48
C ILE A 285 -7.45 -10.07 -6.36
N VAL A 286 -8.66 -9.53 -6.40
CA VAL A 286 -9.90 -10.31 -6.26
C VAL A 286 -10.39 -10.81 -7.61
N LEU A 287 -10.57 -12.10 -7.69
CA LEU A 287 -11.27 -12.81 -8.77
C LEU A 287 -12.67 -13.14 -8.25
N PRO A 288 -13.71 -12.39 -8.66
CA PRO A 288 -15.06 -12.53 -8.10
C PRO A 288 -15.59 -13.97 -8.22
N GLY A 289 -16.10 -14.50 -7.11
CA GLY A 289 -16.59 -15.87 -7.01
C GLY A 289 -15.50 -16.96 -6.90
N VAL A 290 -14.21 -16.59 -6.98
CA VAL A 290 -13.08 -17.53 -6.87
C VAL A 290 -12.35 -17.37 -5.54
N ASN A 291 -11.90 -16.16 -5.21
CA ASN A 291 -11.17 -15.88 -3.96
C ASN A 291 -11.81 -14.76 -3.14
N GLY A 292 -12.97 -14.26 -3.55
CA GLY A 292 -13.69 -13.20 -2.88
C GLY A 292 -14.74 -12.50 -3.74
N TRP A 293 -15.13 -11.31 -3.31
CA TRP A 293 -16.19 -10.52 -3.95
C TRP A 293 -15.79 -9.05 -4.01
N LEU A 294 -16.25 -8.39 -5.07
CA LEU A 294 -16.12 -6.95 -5.25
C LEU A 294 -17.51 -6.29 -5.23
N PHE A 295 -17.59 -5.11 -4.62
CA PHE A 295 -18.80 -4.27 -4.63
C PHE A 295 -18.43 -2.81 -4.97
N GLU A 296 -19.40 -2.02 -5.42
CA GLU A 296 -19.19 -0.61 -5.75
C GLU A 296 -18.80 0.22 -4.52
N PRO A 297 -17.78 1.10 -4.61
CA PRO A 297 -17.38 1.97 -3.50
C PRO A 297 -18.56 2.71 -2.89
N GLY A 298 -18.66 2.70 -1.55
CA GLY A 298 -19.73 3.33 -0.80
C GLY A 298 -21.10 2.62 -0.85
N ASN A 299 -21.25 1.54 -1.61
CA ASN A 299 -22.52 0.83 -1.75
C ASN A 299 -22.78 -0.12 -0.57
N VAL A 300 -23.36 0.41 0.49
CA VAL A 300 -23.76 -0.33 1.70
C VAL A 300 -24.70 -1.48 1.40
N GLU A 301 -25.61 -1.31 0.45
CA GLU A 301 -26.61 -2.33 0.10
C GLU A 301 -25.99 -3.55 -0.56
N GLN A 302 -25.11 -3.33 -1.54
CA GLN A 302 -24.39 -4.39 -2.21
C GLN A 302 -23.47 -5.16 -1.25
N LEU A 303 -22.76 -4.44 -0.37
CA LEU A 303 -21.95 -5.08 0.69
C LEU A 303 -22.83 -5.91 1.63
N SER A 304 -23.96 -5.35 2.09
CA SER A 304 -24.89 -6.07 2.96
C SER A 304 -25.40 -7.36 2.29
N SER A 305 -25.70 -7.32 0.99
CA SER A 305 -26.19 -8.49 0.24
C SER A 305 -25.13 -9.60 0.15
N ILE A 306 -23.86 -9.24 -0.06
CA ILE A 306 -22.75 -10.24 -0.07
C ILE A 306 -22.59 -10.87 1.32
N LEU A 307 -22.59 -10.04 2.37
CA LEU A 307 -22.48 -10.52 3.74
C LEU A 307 -23.69 -11.39 4.16
N ASP A 308 -24.90 -11.00 3.76
CA ASP A 308 -26.13 -11.75 4.01
C ASP A 308 -26.07 -13.14 3.37
N GLY A 309 -25.63 -13.22 2.12
CA GLY A 309 -25.46 -14.52 1.43
C GLY A 309 -24.51 -15.46 2.17
N ILE A 310 -23.42 -14.91 2.76
CA ILE A 310 -22.47 -15.68 3.57
C ILE A 310 -23.13 -16.14 4.89
N LEU A 311 -23.85 -15.23 5.56
CA LEU A 311 -24.44 -15.48 6.86
C LEU A 311 -25.62 -16.45 6.81
N ASN A 312 -26.41 -16.42 5.74
CA ASN A 312 -27.55 -17.35 5.55
C ASN A 312 -27.13 -18.66 4.87
N GLY A 313 -25.84 -18.84 4.50
CA GLY A 313 -25.30 -20.04 3.89
C GLY A 313 -25.64 -20.23 2.41
N SER A 314 -26.23 -19.21 1.73
CA SER A 314 -26.50 -19.28 0.28
C SER A 314 -25.25 -19.01 -0.56
N THR A 315 -24.21 -18.41 0.04
CA THR A 315 -22.91 -18.14 -0.56
C THR A 315 -21.84 -18.94 0.18
N GLU A 316 -21.26 -19.92 -0.48
CA GLU A 316 -20.14 -20.69 0.07
C GLU A 316 -18.85 -19.87 0.03
N LEU A 317 -18.08 -19.93 1.12
CA LEU A 317 -16.79 -19.29 1.19
C LEU A 317 -15.76 -20.11 0.39
N PRO A 318 -14.90 -19.46 -0.42
CA PRO A 318 -13.83 -20.12 -1.17
C PRO A 318 -12.94 -20.98 -0.28
N GLU A 319 -12.49 -22.10 -0.80
CA GLU A 319 -11.53 -22.96 -0.11
C GLU A 319 -10.20 -22.23 0.12
N PRO A 320 -9.54 -22.43 1.29
CA PRO A 320 -8.28 -21.73 1.60
C PRO A 320 -7.20 -21.92 0.55
N GLY A 321 -7.09 -23.11 -0.05
CA GLY A 321 -6.12 -23.39 -1.11
C GLY A 321 -6.35 -22.58 -2.39
N VAL A 322 -7.60 -22.29 -2.72
CA VAL A 322 -7.95 -21.41 -3.86
C VAL A 322 -7.53 -19.97 -3.58
N CYS A 323 -7.74 -19.49 -2.35
CA CYS A 323 -7.30 -18.16 -1.94
C CYS A 323 -5.79 -18.00 -2.06
N THR A 324 -5.02 -18.97 -1.53
CA THR A 324 -3.55 -18.91 -1.53
C THR A 324 -2.97 -18.96 -2.94
N SER A 325 -3.46 -19.84 -3.79
CA SER A 325 -2.98 -19.97 -5.19
C SER A 325 -3.23 -18.71 -6.01
N ALA A 326 -4.32 -17.98 -5.76
CA ALA A 326 -4.70 -16.79 -6.51
C ALA A 326 -3.69 -15.61 -6.33
N VAL A 327 -2.85 -15.64 -5.28
CA VAL A 327 -1.93 -14.56 -4.95
C VAL A 327 -0.45 -14.90 -5.12
N GLU A 328 -0.12 -16.10 -5.60
CA GLU A 328 1.27 -16.52 -5.84
C GLU A 328 2.03 -15.57 -6.76
N LYS A 329 1.35 -14.96 -7.72
CA LYS A 329 1.92 -13.96 -8.65
C LYS A 329 2.45 -12.70 -7.94
N PHE A 330 2.05 -12.44 -6.70
CA PHE A 330 2.51 -11.31 -5.90
C PHE A 330 3.65 -11.68 -4.93
N ASP A 331 4.15 -12.90 -5.03
CA ASP A 331 5.25 -13.36 -4.17
C ASP A 331 6.49 -12.47 -4.32
N THR A 332 7.12 -12.19 -3.18
CA THR A 332 8.27 -11.28 -3.07
C THR A 332 9.35 -11.58 -4.09
N SER A 333 9.78 -12.84 -4.20
CA SER A 333 10.88 -13.23 -5.08
C SER A 333 10.53 -13.05 -6.56
N LEU A 334 9.29 -13.31 -6.93
CA LEU A 334 8.80 -13.16 -8.30
C LEU A 334 8.70 -11.68 -8.68
N VAL A 335 8.01 -10.88 -7.87
CA VAL A 335 7.78 -9.46 -8.14
C VAL A 335 9.09 -8.68 -8.19
N VAL A 336 9.99 -8.90 -7.23
CA VAL A 336 11.27 -8.17 -7.21
C VAL A 336 12.16 -8.56 -8.38
N ARG A 337 12.17 -9.84 -8.79
CA ARG A 337 12.88 -10.28 -10.01
C ARG A 337 12.33 -9.62 -11.27
N GLU A 338 11.01 -9.52 -11.42
CA GLU A 338 10.40 -8.83 -12.56
C GLU A 338 10.69 -7.32 -12.56
N MET A 339 10.70 -6.72 -11.37
CA MET A 339 11.06 -5.31 -11.18
C MET A 339 12.51 -5.07 -11.58
N ALA A 340 13.45 -5.90 -11.09
CA ALA A 340 14.87 -5.81 -11.44
C ALA A 340 15.09 -5.96 -12.94
N ALA A 341 14.48 -6.97 -13.57
CA ALA A 341 14.58 -7.18 -15.02
C ALA A 341 14.02 -5.99 -15.83
N ALA A 342 12.95 -5.33 -15.33
CA ALA A 342 12.45 -4.13 -15.99
C ALA A 342 13.41 -2.95 -15.87
N ILE A 343 14.04 -2.77 -14.71
CA ILE A 343 15.05 -1.73 -14.47
C ILE A 343 16.27 -1.97 -15.37
N GLU A 344 16.80 -3.18 -15.41
CA GLU A 344 17.93 -3.56 -16.29
C GLU A 344 17.61 -3.31 -17.76
N HIS A 345 16.40 -3.69 -18.20
CA HIS A 345 15.95 -3.44 -19.56
C HIS A 345 15.95 -1.94 -19.89
N TYR A 346 15.47 -1.11 -18.98
CA TYR A 346 15.48 0.35 -19.17
C TYR A 346 16.90 0.92 -19.21
N CYS A 347 17.80 0.46 -18.35
CA CYS A 347 19.21 0.87 -18.37
C CYS A 347 19.94 0.53 -19.69
N MET A 348 19.51 -0.52 -20.38
CA MET A 348 20.13 -0.93 -21.65
C MET A 348 19.55 -0.22 -22.88
N HIS A 349 18.32 0.34 -22.81
CA HIS A 349 17.59 0.78 -24.01
C HIS A 349 17.16 2.25 -23.99
N LEU A 350 17.32 2.96 -22.88
CA LEU A 350 17.03 4.38 -22.72
C LEU A 350 18.32 5.17 -22.48
#